data_4ff67bbc9835c0f1d8bac69dd6527956
#
_entry.id   4ff67bbc9835c0f1d8bac69dd6527956
#
_cell.length_a   1.000
_cell.length_b   1.000
_cell.length_c   1.000
_cell.angle_alpha   90.00
_cell.angle_beta   90.00
_cell.angle_gamma   90.00
#
_symmetry.space_group_name_H-M   'P 1'
#
loop_
_entity.id
_entity.type
_entity.pdbx_description
1 polymer ?
#
loop_
_entity_poly.entity_id
_entity_poly.type
_entity_poly.pdbx_seq_one_letter_code
_entity_poly.pdbx_strand_id
1 'polypeptide(L)'
;MPSPSGPIALIYDDDAYVEPAAGLMGRQVAGGAFLDAYLAHGRWDELVALVKSVDRVESLKRICREHPSSRSRARRLRVVEESRFLEDFGDLPPSRLIHAPGPPEAKHAWARHQIGGHGFALCGLTHTLASVAAIGRLRDLLIAPFQPYDALICTSTAVEATVRAVVDDYASYLKDRFGGDPRLGVHLATIPLGVDTDRHRPATVEERAEQRTRMGIGEEFVVLCVGRLSHHAKAHPYPLYRALDLAAATTGQPIRLVMSGWAASTGTAEAFRRGARLFAPRVVTEFVDGTDPAVRDRVWHAADAFAMLADSVQETFGLAVVEAMARGLPVVATDWDGHRDTVVDGETGLLVPTAMVRGATLDSGARLDLGAVDYDMYLAEVGQAVIVDIAAAASTFAGLIVERGRAASMGASGRRRAVAEFAWPGIITRYEALWAWQEGERSAQGGPIGPGVGGRHGPPERVHAAYPSRWLDDETRVVAAASAIDRLASLLAEPLTHHAAGRRVSDPSTLSGILGLAADPTRAGGLLAALRSRSVGPVRAAATLAWLLKYDLLRLASVTEEGG
;
A
#
# COMPACT_ATOMS: atom_id res chain seq x y z
N MET A 1 -22.85 16.21 12.56
CA MET A 1 -21.81 15.64 11.72
C MET A 1 -22.49 14.96 10.54
N PRO A 2 -22.03 15.14 9.30
CA PRO A 2 -22.60 14.38 8.19
C PRO A 2 -22.45 12.88 8.49
N SER A 3 -23.45 12.09 8.09
CA SER A 3 -23.39 10.63 8.22
C SER A 3 -22.11 10.13 7.52
N PRO A 4 -21.42 9.13 8.10
CA PRO A 4 -20.22 8.61 7.47
C PRO A 4 -20.52 8.16 6.05
N SER A 5 -19.56 8.39 5.17
CA SER A 5 -19.56 7.93 3.80
C SER A 5 -19.97 6.46 3.73
N GLY A 6 -20.72 6.09 2.70
CA GLY A 6 -21.07 4.70 2.38
C GLY A 6 -19.82 3.83 2.19
N PRO A 7 -20.01 2.57 1.75
CA PRO A 7 -18.92 1.61 1.55
C PRO A 7 -17.86 2.16 0.59
N ILE A 8 -16.59 1.82 0.85
CA ILE A 8 -15.46 2.14 -0.03
C ILE A 8 -15.17 0.98 -0.98
N ALA A 9 -14.46 1.25 -2.08
CA ALA A 9 -13.82 0.23 -2.89
C ALA A 9 -12.38 0.02 -2.38
N LEU A 10 -12.06 -1.19 -1.96
CA LEU A 10 -10.74 -1.57 -1.50
C LEU A 10 -9.96 -2.23 -2.65
N ILE A 11 -8.77 -1.72 -3.00
CA ILE A 11 -7.86 -2.46 -3.88
C ILE A 11 -7.31 -3.63 -3.09
N TYR A 12 -7.65 -4.84 -3.53
CA TYR A 12 -7.24 -6.06 -2.85
C TYR A 12 -6.13 -6.80 -3.62
N ASP A 13 -5.06 -7.12 -2.89
CA ASP A 13 -3.98 -7.99 -3.33
C ASP A 13 -3.52 -8.84 -2.13
N ASP A 14 -3.42 -10.17 -2.29
CA ASP A 14 -3.00 -11.08 -1.22
C ASP A 14 -1.67 -10.67 -0.59
N ASP A 15 -0.71 -10.16 -1.38
CA ASP A 15 0.59 -9.71 -0.88
C ASP A 15 0.49 -8.54 0.12
N ALA A 16 -0.61 -7.81 0.13
CA ALA A 16 -0.84 -6.71 1.05
C ALA A 16 -1.61 -7.11 2.33
N TYR A 17 -2.47 -8.12 2.24
CA TYR A 17 -3.45 -8.41 3.31
C TYR A 17 -3.34 -9.80 3.93
N VAL A 18 -2.55 -10.70 3.33
CA VAL A 18 -2.42 -12.08 3.83
C VAL A 18 -1.01 -12.32 4.33
N GLU A 19 -0.90 -12.82 5.55
CA GLU A 19 0.39 -13.24 6.11
C GLU A 19 0.89 -14.47 5.34
N PRO A 20 2.08 -14.41 4.73
CA PRO A 20 2.65 -15.58 4.06
C PRO A 20 3.14 -16.60 5.08
N ALA A 21 3.21 -17.87 4.66
CA ALA A 21 3.73 -18.95 5.52
C ALA A 21 5.21 -18.77 5.90
N ALA A 22 5.98 -18.00 5.12
CA ALA A 22 7.38 -17.67 5.40
C ALA A 22 7.68 -16.23 4.95
N GLY A 23 8.65 -15.59 5.61
CA GLY A 23 9.10 -14.26 5.22
C GLY A 23 8.16 -13.13 5.61
N LEU A 24 7.42 -13.26 6.72
CA LEU A 24 6.48 -12.27 7.22
C LEU A 24 7.09 -10.86 7.33
N MET A 25 6.44 -9.90 6.71
CA MET A 25 6.83 -8.49 6.72
C MET A 25 5.79 -7.61 7.41
N GLY A 26 6.23 -6.51 8.03
CA GLY A 26 5.36 -5.59 8.78
C GLY A 26 4.20 -5.04 7.97
N ARG A 27 4.36 -4.82 6.65
CA ARG A 27 3.28 -4.35 5.76
C ARG A 27 2.11 -5.34 5.66
N GLN A 28 2.40 -6.65 5.65
CA GLN A 28 1.38 -7.69 5.57
C GLN A 28 0.63 -7.82 6.90
N VAL A 29 1.37 -7.74 8.01
CA VAL A 29 0.76 -7.69 9.36
C VAL A 29 -0.17 -6.48 9.48
N ALA A 30 0.30 -5.30 9.09
CA ALA A 30 -0.48 -4.07 9.15
C ALA A 30 -1.70 -4.10 8.22
N GLY A 31 -1.53 -4.59 6.99
CA GLY A 31 -2.62 -4.71 6.02
C GLY A 31 -3.69 -5.72 6.44
N GLY A 32 -3.27 -6.91 6.89
CA GLY A 32 -4.19 -7.92 7.43
C GLY A 32 -4.96 -7.41 8.63
N ALA A 33 -4.27 -6.78 9.59
CA ALA A 33 -4.89 -6.17 10.76
C ALA A 33 -5.84 -5.02 10.41
N PHE A 34 -5.50 -4.19 9.41
CA PHE A 34 -6.42 -3.17 8.90
C PHE A 34 -7.68 -3.77 8.31
N LEU A 35 -7.56 -4.80 7.45
CA LEU A 35 -8.71 -5.46 6.84
C LEU A 35 -9.63 -6.07 7.91
N ASP A 36 -9.05 -6.79 8.88
CA ASP A 36 -9.77 -7.37 10.00
C ASP A 36 -10.51 -6.30 10.82
N ALA A 37 -9.83 -5.21 11.15
CA ALA A 37 -10.41 -4.07 11.86
C ALA A 37 -11.51 -3.38 11.05
N TYR A 38 -11.32 -3.19 9.74
CA TYR A 38 -12.34 -2.61 8.89
C TYR A 38 -13.58 -3.51 8.79
N LEU A 39 -13.38 -4.83 8.72
CA LEU A 39 -14.48 -5.81 8.82
C LEU A 39 -15.19 -5.74 10.18
N ALA A 40 -14.46 -5.53 11.27
CA ALA A 40 -15.03 -5.50 12.62
C ALA A 40 -15.77 -4.19 12.93
N HIS A 41 -15.18 -3.04 12.61
CA HIS A 41 -15.57 -1.73 13.12
C HIS A 41 -16.07 -0.75 12.05
N GLY A 42 -15.81 -1.02 10.76
CA GLY A 42 -16.23 -0.16 9.66
C GLY A 42 -17.75 -0.08 9.51
N ARG A 43 -18.27 1.09 9.11
CA ARG A 43 -19.69 1.37 8.90
C ARG A 43 -20.08 1.16 7.45
N TRP A 44 -20.27 -0.07 7.03
CA TRP A 44 -20.61 -0.44 5.66
C TRP A 44 -21.54 -1.65 5.59
N ASP A 45 -22.37 -1.71 4.56
CA ASP A 45 -23.25 -2.83 4.26
C ASP A 45 -22.70 -3.74 3.15
N GLU A 46 -21.82 -3.19 2.31
CA GLU A 46 -21.17 -3.89 1.21
C GLU A 46 -19.67 -3.57 1.19
N LEU A 47 -18.82 -4.59 1.08
CA LEU A 47 -17.41 -4.44 0.76
C LEU A 47 -17.22 -4.60 -0.75
N VAL A 48 -16.72 -3.57 -1.41
CA VAL A 48 -16.34 -3.66 -2.82
C VAL A 48 -14.84 -3.89 -2.90
N ALA A 49 -14.43 -4.99 -3.52
CA ALA A 49 -13.03 -5.32 -3.73
C ALA A 49 -12.66 -5.15 -5.21
N LEU A 50 -11.73 -4.25 -5.48
CA LEU A 50 -11.10 -4.12 -6.80
C LEU A 50 -9.90 -5.06 -6.87
N VAL A 51 -9.89 -5.96 -7.84
CA VAL A 51 -8.89 -7.01 -7.98
C VAL A 51 -8.32 -7.06 -9.40
N LYS A 52 -7.07 -7.49 -9.54
CA LYS A 52 -6.45 -7.69 -10.85
C LYS A 52 -7.08 -8.84 -11.63
N SER A 53 -7.53 -9.88 -10.92
CA SER A 53 -8.22 -11.05 -11.48
C SER A 53 -9.17 -11.63 -10.44
N VAL A 54 -10.37 -12.01 -10.87
CA VAL A 54 -11.37 -12.66 -10.00
C VAL A 54 -10.94 -14.02 -9.47
N ASP A 55 -9.95 -14.65 -10.09
CA ASP A 55 -9.41 -15.94 -9.64
C ASP A 55 -8.57 -15.82 -8.35
N ARG A 56 -8.16 -14.60 -7.99
CA ARG A 56 -7.28 -14.31 -6.83
C ARG A 56 -8.03 -13.79 -5.61
N VAL A 57 -9.30 -14.13 -5.45
CA VAL A 57 -10.13 -13.60 -4.34
C VAL A 57 -10.56 -14.67 -3.32
N GLU A 58 -10.09 -15.90 -3.46
CA GLU A 58 -10.54 -16.98 -2.55
C GLU A 58 -10.09 -16.75 -1.10
N SER A 59 -8.90 -16.15 -0.89
CA SER A 59 -8.42 -15.70 0.42
C SER A 59 -9.37 -14.65 1.02
N LEU A 60 -9.72 -13.61 0.25
CA LEU A 60 -10.65 -12.57 0.70
C LEU A 60 -12.04 -13.14 1.02
N LYS A 61 -12.58 -13.99 0.15
CA LYS A 61 -13.86 -14.66 0.39
C LYS A 61 -13.85 -15.49 1.67
N ARG A 62 -12.73 -16.18 1.94
CA ARG A 62 -12.53 -16.93 3.17
C ARG A 62 -12.47 -16.00 4.38
N ILE A 63 -11.63 -14.96 4.36
CA ILE A 63 -11.52 -13.96 5.43
C ILE A 63 -12.91 -13.39 5.73
N CYS A 64 -13.63 -12.90 4.73
CA CYS A 64 -14.97 -12.35 4.92
C CYS A 64 -15.99 -13.35 5.49
N ARG A 65 -15.92 -14.64 5.12
CA ARG A 65 -16.83 -15.67 5.64
C ARG A 65 -16.52 -16.08 7.08
N GLU A 66 -15.24 -16.16 7.41
CA GLU A 66 -14.77 -16.64 8.72
C GLU A 66 -14.77 -15.55 9.79
N HIS A 67 -14.73 -14.28 9.37
CA HIS A 67 -14.68 -13.15 10.31
C HIS A 67 -15.93 -13.10 11.20
N PRO A 68 -15.81 -13.02 12.54
CA PRO A 68 -16.94 -13.06 13.47
C PRO A 68 -18.02 -12.02 13.19
N SER A 69 -17.62 -10.79 12.82
CA SER A 69 -18.56 -9.70 12.50
C SER A 69 -19.36 -9.92 11.22
N SER A 70 -18.88 -10.75 10.30
CA SER A 70 -19.59 -11.08 9.05
C SER A 70 -20.82 -11.94 9.30
N ARG A 71 -20.83 -12.70 10.40
CA ARG A 71 -21.96 -13.57 10.78
C ARG A 71 -23.12 -12.80 11.41
N SER A 72 -22.86 -11.63 11.99
CA SER A 72 -23.87 -10.82 12.68
C SER A 72 -24.56 -9.77 11.81
N ARG A 73 -23.98 -9.46 10.64
CA ARG A 73 -24.51 -8.51 9.66
C ARG A 73 -24.54 -9.17 8.30
N ALA A 74 -25.65 -9.06 7.56
CA ALA A 74 -25.76 -9.54 6.17
C ALA A 74 -24.88 -8.68 5.23
N ARG A 75 -23.57 -8.65 5.47
CA ARG A 75 -22.59 -7.89 4.71
C ARG A 75 -22.29 -8.58 3.39
N ARG A 76 -22.34 -7.85 2.29
CA ARG A 76 -22.09 -8.36 0.96
C ARG A 76 -20.66 -8.07 0.56
N LEU A 77 -20.01 -9.08 -0.05
CA LEU A 77 -18.76 -8.88 -0.78
C LEU A 77 -19.07 -8.81 -2.26
N ARG A 78 -18.73 -7.70 -2.89
CA ARG A 78 -18.75 -7.53 -4.33
C ARG A 78 -17.34 -7.41 -4.87
N VAL A 79 -17.02 -8.26 -5.84
CA VAL A 79 -15.70 -8.30 -6.47
C VAL A 79 -15.80 -7.69 -7.85
N VAL A 80 -14.95 -6.71 -8.15
CA VAL A 80 -14.87 -6.03 -9.44
C VAL A 80 -13.46 -6.15 -9.98
N GLU A 81 -13.31 -6.60 -11.22
CA GLU A 81 -12.00 -6.57 -11.86
C GLU A 81 -11.57 -5.14 -12.18
N GLU A 82 -10.34 -4.81 -11.86
CA GLU A 82 -9.74 -3.49 -12.13
C GLU A 82 -9.80 -3.12 -13.62
N SER A 83 -9.74 -4.11 -14.52
CA SER A 83 -9.88 -3.92 -15.97
C SER A 83 -11.25 -3.43 -16.40
N ARG A 84 -12.31 -3.78 -15.66
CA ARG A 84 -13.69 -3.33 -15.91
C ARG A 84 -13.97 -1.94 -15.36
N PHE A 85 -13.10 -1.46 -14.51
CA PHE A 85 -13.21 -0.18 -13.85
C PHE A 85 -13.38 1.01 -14.83
N LEU A 86 -12.83 0.89 -16.04
CA LEU A 86 -12.94 1.90 -17.09
C LEU A 86 -14.23 1.80 -17.90
N GLU A 87 -14.96 0.69 -17.80
CA GLU A 87 -16.15 0.44 -18.62
C GLU A 87 -17.43 0.88 -17.92
N ASP A 88 -17.48 0.77 -16.59
CA ASP A 88 -18.67 1.13 -15.82
C ASP A 88 -18.32 1.57 -14.39
N PHE A 89 -18.34 2.89 -14.14
CA PHE A 89 -18.25 3.46 -12.79
C PHE A 89 -19.48 3.19 -11.92
N GLY A 90 -20.56 2.66 -12.48
CA GLY A 90 -21.72 2.19 -11.74
C GLY A 90 -21.37 1.08 -10.77
N ASP A 91 -20.26 0.36 -11.05
CA ASP A 91 -19.73 -0.68 -10.17
C ASP A 91 -18.99 -0.14 -8.94
N LEU A 92 -18.72 1.16 -8.85
CA LEU A 92 -18.18 1.73 -7.63
C LEU A 92 -19.26 1.87 -6.56
N PRO A 93 -18.87 1.82 -5.27
CA PRO A 93 -19.78 2.13 -4.18
C PRO A 93 -20.28 3.58 -4.26
N PRO A 94 -21.40 3.92 -3.61
CA PRO A 94 -21.94 5.28 -3.61
C PRO A 94 -20.96 6.36 -3.16
N SER A 95 -20.04 6.03 -2.24
CA SER A 95 -18.96 6.93 -1.80
C SER A 95 -17.98 7.29 -2.91
N ARG A 96 -17.94 6.51 -4.00
CA ARG A 96 -16.99 6.68 -5.10
C ARG A 96 -15.56 6.90 -4.63
N LEU A 97 -15.15 6.18 -3.60
CA LEU A 97 -13.81 6.24 -3.02
C LEU A 97 -13.10 4.90 -3.18
N ILE A 98 -11.86 4.98 -3.63
CA ILE A 98 -10.98 3.83 -3.81
C ILE A 98 -9.84 3.94 -2.80
N HIS A 99 -9.71 2.95 -1.93
CA HIS A 99 -8.62 2.84 -0.96
C HIS A 99 -7.61 1.78 -1.40
N ALA A 100 -6.35 2.20 -1.52
CA ALA A 100 -5.22 1.34 -1.87
C ALA A 100 -4.43 0.92 -0.62
N PRO A 101 -3.87 -0.30 -0.58
CA PRO A 101 -3.02 -0.77 0.53
C PRO A 101 -1.61 -0.17 0.53
N GLY A 102 -1.32 0.74 -0.36
CA GLY A 102 -0.07 1.49 -0.50
C GLY A 102 -0.35 2.89 -1.02
N PRO A 103 0.65 3.70 -1.38
CA PRO A 103 0.43 4.99 -2.00
C PRO A 103 -0.45 4.86 -3.25
N PRO A 104 -1.37 5.82 -3.50
CA PRO A 104 -2.28 5.74 -4.64
C PRO A 104 -1.50 5.71 -5.96
N GLU A 105 -1.92 4.84 -6.86
CA GLU A 105 -1.20 4.62 -8.12
C GLU A 105 -1.64 5.60 -9.21
N ALA A 106 -0.68 6.18 -9.91
CA ALA A 106 -0.88 7.12 -11.02
C ALA A 106 -1.84 6.57 -12.10
N LYS A 107 -1.86 5.24 -12.35
CA LYS A 107 -2.75 4.64 -13.34
C LYS A 107 -4.24 4.94 -13.10
N HIS A 108 -4.68 5.00 -11.83
CA HIS A 108 -6.05 5.30 -11.47
C HIS A 108 -6.38 6.79 -11.65
N ALA A 109 -5.44 7.68 -11.32
CA ALA A 109 -5.58 9.10 -11.57
C ALA A 109 -5.68 9.40 -13.08
N TRP A 110 -4.83 8.75 -13.90
CA TRP A 110 -4.89 8.83 -15.36
C TRP A 110 -6.18 8.24 -15.93
N ALA A 111 -6.66 7.11 -15.37
CA ALA A 111 -7.93 6.53 -15.77
C ALA A 111 -9.09 7.51 -15.56
N ARG A 112 -9.19 8.11 -14.36
CA ARG A 112 -10.17 9.15 -14.04
C ARG A 112 -10.08 10.34 -15.01
N HIS A 113 -8.85 10.79 -15.28
CA HIS A 113 -8.61 11.92 -16.18
C HIS A 113 -9.07 11.66 -17.63
N GLN A 114 -8.88 10.44 -18.14
CA GLN A 114 -9.29 10.06 -19.49
C GLN A 114 -10.81 10.01 -19.68
N ILE A 115 -11.53 9.63 -18.65
CA ILE A 115 -13.00 9.49 -18.72
C ILE A 115 -13.67 10.84 -18.51
N GLY A 116 -12.97 11.76 -17.89
CA GLY A 116 -13.47 13.08 -17.52
C GLY A 116 -14.22 13.08 -16.19
N GLY A 117 -14.21 14.22 -15.54
CA GLY A 117 -14.96 14.47 -14.33
C GLY A 117 -14.30 14.00 -13.03
N HIS A 118 -15.03 14.23 -11.96
CA HIS A 118 -14.67 13.86 -10.59
C HIS A 118 -15.30 12.51 -10.23
N GLY A 119 -15.08 11.48 -11.08
CA GLY A 119 -15.77 10.19 -11.00
C GLY A 119 -15.56 9.44 -9.67
N PHE A 120 -14.38 9.61 -9.05
CA PHE A 120 -14.03 8.99 -7.78
C PHE A 120 -12.85 9.70 -7.11
N ALA A 121 -12.68 9.49 -5.81
CA ALA A 121 -11.51 9.90 -5.05
C ALA A 121 -10.55 8.71 -4.85
N LEU A 122 -9.26 9.01 -4.71
CA LEU A 122 -8.22 8.06 -4.41
C LEU A 122 -7.68 8.28 -3.00
N CYS A 123 -7.56 7.20 -2.24
CA CYS A 123 -6.91 7.18 -0.94
C CYS A 123 -5.87 6.07 -0.91
N GLY A 124 -4.77 6.29 -0.23
CA GLY A 124 -3.76 5.26 -0.01
C GLY A 124 -2.94 5.57 1.22
N LEU A 125 -2.06 4.66 1.61
CA LEU A 125 -1.20 4.87 2.78
C LEU A 125 0.27 4.56 2.48
N THR A 126 1.14 5.14 3.28
CA THR A 126 2.57 4.87 3.23
C THR A 126 2.91 3.62 4.04
N HIS A 127 3.87 2.83 3.54
CA HIS A 127 4.57 1.82 4.31
C HIS A 127 6.05 2.23 4.41
N THR A 128 6.94 1.60 3.66
CA THR A 128 8.32 2.10 3.56
C THR A 128 8.43 3.21 2.52
N LEU A 129 9.28 4.20 2.78
CA LEU A 129 9.60 5.29 1.85
C LEU A 129 10.99 5.15 1.23
N ALA A 130 11.76 4.13 1.62
CA ALA A 130 13.17 4.00 1.21
C ALA A 130 13.38 3.31 -0.15
N SER A 131 12.37 2.61 -0.70
CA SER A 131 12.53 1.88 -1.96
C SER A 131 12.36 2.76 -3.19
N VAL A 132 13.06 2.41 -4.30
CA VAL A 132 12.92 3.09 -5.60
C VAL A 132 11.45 3.17 -6.04
N ALA A 133 10.69 2.09 -5.84
CA ALA A 133 9.28 2.06 -6.20
C ALA A 133 8.43 3.02 -5.34
N ALA A 134 8.72 3.14 -4.04
CA ALA A 134 8.03 4.08 -3.16
C ALA A 134 8.34 5.53 -3.55
N ILE A 135 9.62 5.87 -3.75
CA ILE A 135 10.04 7.20 -4.21
C ILE A 135 9.41 7.53 -5.57
N GLY A 136 9.39 6.58 -6.51
CA GLY A 136 8.74 6.77 -7.81
C GLY A 136 7.25 7.11 -7.67
N ARG A 137 6.52 6.41 -6.80
CA ARG A 137 5.10 6.71 -6.52
C ARG A 137 4.89 8.09 -5.88
N LEU A 138 5.78 8.53 -5.00
CA LEU A 138 5.72 9.89 -4.44
C LEU A 138 5.96 10.96 -5.51
N ARG A 139 6.89 10.76 -6.43
CA ARG A 139 7.11 11.65 -7.58
C ARG A 139 5.91 11.69 -8.52
N ASP A 140 5.23 10.56 -8.72
CA ASP A 140 4.00 10.48 -9.51
C ASP A 140 2.88 11.39 -8.94
N LEU A 141 2.85 11.67 -7.63
CA LEU A 141 1.87 12.59 -7.02
C LEU A 141 1.98 14.03 -7.55
N LEU A 142 3.13 14.41 -8.10
CA LEU A 142 3.33 15.72 -8.74
C LEU A 142 2.95 15.75 -10.21
N ILE A 143 3.16 14.64 -10.93
CA ILE A 143 3.07 14.63 -12.41
C ILE A 143 1.83 13.94 -12.95
N ALA A 144 1.21 13.05 -12.19
CA ALA A 144 -0.06 12.44 -12.57
C ALA A 144 -1.25 13.34 -12.14
N PRO A 145 -2.41 13.22 -12.79
CA PRO A 145 -3.55 14.12 -12.58
C PRO A 145 -4.33 13.78 -11.31
N PHE A 146 -3.62 13.72 -10.19
CA PHE A 146 -4.24 13.65 -8.88
C PHE A 146 -5.02 14.93 -8.60
N GLN A 147 -6.00 14.86 -7.71
CA GLN A 147 -6.88 15.94 -7.35
C GLN A 147 -6.71 16.34 -5.87
N PRO A 148 -7.01 17.57 -5.47
CA PRO A 148 -6.88 18.02 -4.08
C PRO A 148 -7.70 17.22 -3.07
N TYR A 149 -8.71 16.51 -3.51
CA TYR A 149 -9.51 15.60 -2.69
C TYR A 149 -8.97 14.15 -2.65
N ASP A 150 -7.91 13.83 -3.41
CA ASP A 150 -7.18 12.56 -3.22
C ASP A 150 -6.33 12.66 -1.96
N ALA A 151 -6.09 11.56 -1.27
CA ALA A 151 -5.35 11.56 -0.02
C ALA A 151 -4.25 10.49 0.03
N LEU A 152 -3.14 10.87 0.68
CA LEU A 152 -2.11 9.94 1.12
C LEU A 152 -2.04 9.95 2.65
N ILE A 153 -2.29 8.82 3.26
CA ILE A 153 -2.16 8.62 4.70
C ILE A 153 -0.69 8.37 5.03
N CYS A 154 -0.14 9.23 5.88
CA CYS A 154 1.18 9.09 6.47
C CYS A 154 1.03 8.44 7.86
N THR A 155 1.81 7.40 8.15
CA THR A 155 1.68 6.64 9.40
C THR A 155 2.27 7.37 10.60
N SER A 156 3.08 8.41 10.37
CA SER A 156 3.68 9.27 11.40
C SER A 156 3.95 10.68 10.86
N THR A 157 4.23 11.62 11.75
CA THR A 157 4.65 12.99 11.38
C THR A 157 6.00 13.00 10.67
N ALA A 158 6.92 12.11 11.04
CA ALA A 158 8.20 11.95 10.37
C ALA A 158 8.02 11.44 8.93
N VAL A 159 7.10 10.51 8.71
CA VAL A 159 6.73 10.03 7.37
C VAL A 159 6.13 11.18 6.54
N GLU A 160 5.22 11.97 7.10
CA GLU A 160 4.67 13.14 6.39
C GLU A 160 5.77 14.13 6.00
N ALA A 161 6.70 14.44 6.91
CA ALA A 161 7.84 15.30 6.63
C ALA A 161 8.74 14.73 5.53
N THR A 162 8.97 13.41 5.53
CA THR A 162 9.74 12.72 4.48
C THR A 162 9.04 12.78 3.13
N VAL A 163 7.72 12.55 3.08
CA VAL A 163 6.92 12.68 1.85
C VAL A 163 7.06 14.10 1.28
N ARG A 164 6.90 15.13 2.13
CA ARG A 164 7.08 16.53 1.72
C ARG A 164 8.48 16.79 1.19
N ALA A 165 9.52 16.35 1.89
CA ALA A 165 10.90 16.54 1.46
C ALA A 165 11.17 15.92 0.08
N VAL A 166 10.72 14.69 -0.18
CA VAL A 166 10.86 14.03 -1.50
C VAL A 166 10.11 14.77 -2.59
N VAL A 167 8.89 15.22 -2.28
CA VAL A 167 8.03 15.94 -3.24
C VAL A 167 8.61 17.33 -3.54
N ASP A 168 9.04 18.08 -2.53
CA ASP A 168 9.59 19.44 -2.67
C ASP A 168 10.92 19.44 -3.44
N ASP A 169 11.79 18.45 -3.17
CA ASP A 169 13.05 18.26 -3.91
C ASP A 169 12.77 17.99 -5.39
N TYR A 170 11.82 17.09 -5.69
CA TYR A 170 11.46 16.79 -7.06
C TYR A 170 10.71 17.94 -7.75
N ALA A 171 9.87 18.68 -7.02
CA ALA A 171 9.20 19.88 -7.52
C ALA A 171 10.22 20.95 -7.91
N SER A 172 11.27 21.13 -7.10
CA SER A 172 12.39 22.05 -7.40
C SER A 172 13.09 21.66 -8.70
N TYR A 173 13.40 20.37 -8.87
CA TYR A 173 13.97 19.86 -10.12
C TYR A 173 13.05 20.14 -11.34
N LEU A 174 11.75 19.88 -11.22
CA LEU A 174 10.80 20.11 -12.31
C LEU A 174 10.70 21.60 -12.65
N LYS A 175 10.70 22.46 -11.64
CA LYS A 175 10.68 23.91 -11.81
C LYS A 175 11.92 24.41 -12.56
N ASP A 176 13.11 23.95 -12.16
CA ASP A 176 14.37 24.32 -12.80
C ASP A 176 14.45 23.78 -14.24
N ARG A 177 13.93 22.59 -14.48
CA ARG A 177 14.02 21.90 -15.77
C ARG A 177 13.00 22.39 -16.79
N PHE A 178 11.77 22.69 -16.36
CA PHE A 178 10.63 22.96 -17.24
C PHE A 178 9.94 24.30 -17.00
N GLY A 179 10.26 24.98 -15.91
CA GLY A 179 9.52 26.14 -15.43
C GLY A 179 8.21 25.75 -14.74
N GLY A 180 7.40 26.74 -14.38
CA GLY A 180 6.14 26.54 -13.68
C GLY A 180 6.28 26.46 -12.16
N ASP A 181 5.22 26.03 -11.49
CA ASP A 181 5.15 25.92 -10.03
C ASP A 181 4.48 24.58 -9.68
N PRO A 182 5.19 23.44 -9.85
CA PRO A 182 4.65 22.14 -9.55
C PRO A 182 4.35 22.02 -8.04
N ARG A 183 3.14 21.62 -7.70
CA ARG A 183 2.68 21.48 -6.31
C ARG A 183 2.08 20.12 -6.09
N LEU A 184 2.21 19.62 -4.86
CA LEU A 184 1.57 18.37 -4.44
C LEU A 184 0.04 18.49 -4.64
N GLY A 185 -0.50 17.57 -5.45
CA GLY A 185 -1.91 17.55 -5.82
C GLY A 185 -2.78 16.69 -4.90
N VAL A 186 -2.26 16.19 -3.77
CA VAL A 186 -3.00 15.33 -2.85
C VAL A 186 -2.96 15.89 -1.42
N HIS A 187 -3.99 15.59 -0.64
CA HIS A 187 -4.03 15.87 0.79
C HIS A 187 -3.17 14.86 1.55
N LEU A 188 -2.29 15.33 2.43
CA LEU A 188 -1.55 14.48 3.37
C LEU A 188 -2.30 14.43 4.70
N ALA A 189 -2.59 13.21 5.17
CA ALA A 189 -3.27 12.99 6.43
C ALA A 189 -2.42 12.09 7.34
N THR A 190 -2.07 12.55 8.53
CA THR A 190 -1.33 11.72 9.50
C THR A 190 -2.32 10.88 10.31
N ILE A 191 -2.38 9.58 9.99
CA ILE A 191 -3.19 8.59 10.70
C ILE A 191 -2.29 7.40 11.06
N PRO A 192 -2.08 7.11 12.36
CA PRO A 192 -1.23 6.01 12.79
C PRO A 192 -1.84 4.64 12.45
N LEU A 193 -1.01 3.60 12.47
CA LEU A 193 -1.49 2.23 12.40
C LEU A 193 -2.22 1.86 13.70
N GLY A 194 -3.21 0.99 13.58
CA GLY A 194 -3.94 0.46 14.72
C GLY A 194 -3.32 -0.82 15.29
N VAL A 195 -3.70 -1.10 16.53
CA VAL A 195 -3.35 -2.34 17.25
C VAL A 195 -4.62 -2.93 17.88
N ASP A 196 -4.75 -4.25 17.84
CA ASP A 196 -5.77 -4.96 18.62
C ASP A 196 -5.34 -4.98 20.10
N THR A 197 -5.88 -4.04 20.85
CA THR A 197 -5.53 -3.85 22.26
C THR A 197 -6.10 -4.93 23.19
N ASP A 198 -7.06 -5.73 22.73
CA ASP A 198 -7.61 -6.85 23.51
C ASP A 198 -6.74 -8.09 23.33
N ARG A 199 -6.27 -8.37 22.13
CA ARG A 199 -5.26 -9.39 21.85
C ARG A 199 -3.93 -9.04 22.54
N HIS A 200 -3.49 -7.78 22.41
CA HIS A 200 -2.26 -7.28 23.04
C HIS A 200 -2.54 -6.69 24.43
N ARG A 201 -3.18 -7.47 25.31
CA ARG A 201 -3.39 -7.10 26.71
C ARG A 201 -2.19 -7.43 27.59
N PRO A 202 -2.06 -6.83 28.76
CA PRO A 202 -1.10 -7.26 29.76
C PRO A 202 -1.28 -8.75 30.14
N ALA A 203 -0.18 -9.44 30.37
CA ALA A 203 -0.21 -10.80 30.89
C ALA A 203 -0.78 -10.84 32.31
N THR A 204 -1.53 -11.90 32.64
CA THR A 204 -1.88 -12.15 34.03
C THR A 204 -0.65 -12.61 34.82
N VAL A 205 -0.75 -12.63 36.15
CA VAL A 205 0.33 -13.10 37.03
C VAL A 205 0.68 -14.57 36.72
N GLU A 206 -0.35 -15.37 36.46
CA GLU A 206 -0.24 -16.80 36.16
C GLU A 206 0.43 -17.00 34.76
N GLU A 207 -0.03 -16.32 33.73
CA GLU A 207 0.54 -16.38 32.38
C GLU A 207 2.03 -16.00 32.39
N ARG A 208 2.36 -14.94 33.15
CA ARG A 208 3.73 -14.49 33.32
C ARG A 208 4.59 -15.53 34.03
N ALA A 209 4.11 -16.07 35.16
CA ALA A 209 4.84 -17.09 35.96
C ALA A 209 5.05 -18.37 35.13
N GLU A 210 4.01 -18.83 34.41
CA GLU A 210 4.11 -19.99 33.53
C GLU A 210 5.14 -19.78 32.43
N GLN A 211 5.11 -18.63 31.73
CA GLN A 211 6.05 -18.39 30.65
C GLN A 211 7.49 -18.23 31.12
N ARG A 212 7.71 -17.55 32.26
CA ARG A 212 9.05 -17.45 32.86
C ARG A 212 9.59 -18.81 33.26
N THR A 213 8.76 -19.67 33.90
CA THR A 213 9.13 -21.06 34.25
C THR A 213 9.49 -21.86 32.99
N ARG A 214 8.69 -21.77 31.92
CA ARG A 214 8.93 -22.47 30.67
C ARG A 214 10.25 -22.06 30.00
N MET A 215 10.66 -20.81 30.16
CA MET A 215 11.92 -20.29 29.62
C MET A 215 13.09 -20.39 30.60
N GLY A 216 12.89 -20.98 31.77
CA GLY A 216 13.93 -21.10 32.81
C GLY A 216 14.42 -19.73 33.31
N ILE A 217 13.52 -18.74 33.39
CA ILE A 217 13.81 -17.38 33.83
C ILE A 217 13.54 -17.28 35.33
N GLY A 218 14.57 -16.91 36.08
CA GLY A 218 14.49 -16.64 37.52
C GLY A 218 14.28 -15.14 37.81
N GLU A 219 15.27 -14.55 38.48
CA GLU A 219 15.24 -13.14 38.92
C GLU A 219 15.73 -12.14 37.82
N GLU A 220 16.15 -12.64 36.66
CA GLU A 220 16.67 -11.79 35.59
C GLU A 220 15.66 -10.73 35.16
N PHE A 221 16.15 -9.52 34.88
CA PHE A 221 15.40 -8.49 34.17
C PHE A 221 15.34 -8.85 32.69
N VAL A 222 14.13 -9.09 32.18
CA VAL A 222 13.93 -9.56 30.81
C VAL A 222 13.63 -8.38 29.87
N VAL A 223 14.54 -8.15 28.94
CA VAL A 223 14.34 -7.20 27.83
C VAL A 223 13.93 -8.00 26.61
N LEU A 224 12.77 -7.67 26.02
CA LEU A 224 12.25 -8.30 24.82
C LEU A 224 12.46 -7.39 23.61
N CYS A 225 12.94 -7.98 22.51
CA CYS A 225 12.98 -7.36 21.19
C CYS A 225 12.23 -8.27 20.21
N VAL A 226 11.24 -7.72 19.49
CA VAL A 226 10.42 -8.48 18.53
C VAL A 226 10.54 -7.91 17.14
N GLY A 227 10.79 -8.75 16.16
CA GLY A 227 10.85 -8.37 14.76
C GLY A 227 11.82 -9.20 13.94
N ARG A 228 11.87 -8.96 12.65
CA ARG A 228 12.83 -9.60 11.76
C ARG A 228 14.27 -9.32 12.23
N LEU A 229 15.08 -10.37 12.36
CA LEU A 229 16.51 -10.24 12.67
C LEU A 229 17.25 -9.78 11.40
N SER A 230 17.25 -8.48 11.18
CA SER A 230 17.90 -7.84 10.03
C SER A 230 18.62 -6.59 10.51
N HIS A 231 19.93 -6.61 10.42
CA HIS A 231 20.79 -5.52 10.88
C HIS A 231 20.74 -4.28 9.96
N HIS A 232 20.28 -4.43 8.73
CA HIS A 232 20.16 -3.33 7.77
C HIS A 232 18.72 -2.81 7.61
N ALA A 233 17.73 -3.67 7.78
CA ALA A 233 16.34 -3.32 7.45
C ALA A 233 15.41 -3.23 8.68
N LYS A 234 15.91 -3.44 9.90
CA LYS A 234 15.13 -3.29 11.14
C LYS A 234 15.89 -2.52 12.21
N ALA A 235 16.89 -3.13 12.80
CA ALA A 235 17.75 -2.51 13.81
C ALA A 235 19.11 -3.23 13.84
N HIS A 236 20.20 -2.47 13.82
CA HIS A 236 21.51 -3.04 14.05
C HIS A 236 21.64 -3.49 15.53
N PRO A 237 21.97 -4.75 15.83
CA PRO A 237 21.89 -5.27 17.19
C PRO A 237 22.99 -4.73 18.12
N TYR A 238 24.08 -4.20 17.57
CA TYR A 238 25.25 -3.75 18.35
C TYR A 238 24.91 -2.71 19.44
N PRO A 239 24.15 -1.63 19.16
CA PRO A 239 23.79 -0.66 20.19
C PRO A 239 23.04 -1.31 21.37
N LEU A 240 22.07 -2.19 21.08
CA LEU A 240 21.31 -2.89 22.12
C LEU A 240 22.19 -3.81 22.95
N TYR A 241 23.06 -4.61 22.32
CA TYR A 241 23.98 -5.52 23.01
C TYR A 241 24.90 -4.75 23.96
N ARG A 242 25.55 -3.69 23.45
CA ARG A 242 26.46 -2.88 24.27
C ARG A 242 25.76 -2.13 25.40
N ALA A 243 24.58 -1.57 25.13
CA ALA A 243 23.81 -0.87 26.15
C ALA A 243 23.41 -1.82 27.31
N LEU A 244 22.93 -3.01 27.00
CA LEU A 244 22.55 -3.99 28.01
C LEU A 244 23.77 -4.55 28.79
N ASP A 245 24.89 -4.77 28.13
CA ASP A 245 26.13 -5.20 28.78
C ASP A 245 26.65 -4.15 29.78
N LEU A 246 26.59 -2.86 29.37
CA LEU A 246 26.94 -1.74 30.25
C LEU A 246 25.95 -1.60 31.41
N ALA A 247 24.65 -1.75 31.17
CA ALA A 247 23.64 -1.72 32.21
C ALA A 247 23.84 -2.87 33.24
N ALA A 248 24.14 -4.10 32.77
CA ALA A 248 24.47 -5.22 33.64
C ALA A 248 25.70 -4.94 34.48
N ALA A 249 26.77 -4.35 33.88
CA ALA A 249 27.98 -3.98 34.63
C ALA A 249 27.72 -2.90 35.69
N THR A 250 26.85 -1.91 35.35
CA THR A 250 26.53 -0.79 36.25
C THR A 250 25.65 -1.22 37.42
N THR A 251 24.63 -2.03 37.15
CA THR A 251 23.63 -2.41 38.16
C THR A 251 24.00 -3.65 38.97
N GLY A 252 24.89 -4.49 38.43
CA GLY A 252 25.19 -5.81 39.00
C GLY A 252 24.03 -6.79 38.94
N GLN A 253 22.91 -6.43 38.28
CA GLN A 253 21.72 -7.27 38.18
C GLN A 253 21.77 -8.19 36.96
N PRO A 254 21.26 -9.44 37.08
CA PRO A 254 21.19 -10.33 35.93
C PRO A 254 20.18 -9.82 34.90
N ILE A 255 20.60 -9.76 33.63
CA ILE A 255 19.79 -9.35 32.50
C ILE A 255 19.65 -10.50 31.51
N ARG A 256 18.43 -10.72 31.02
CA ARG A 256 18.16 -11.60 29.88
C ARG A 256 17.62 -10.79 28.72
N LEU A 257 18.25 -10.91 27.58
CA LEU A 257 17.74 -10.37 26.30
C LEU A 257 17.04 -11.51 25.53
N VAL A 258 15.78 -11.35 25.24
CA VAL A 258 15.01 -12.26 24.39
C VAL A 258 14.79 -11.59 23.04
N MET A 259 15.34 -12.18 21.98
CA MET A 259 15.17 -11.72 20.60
C MET A 259 14.22 -12.68 19.89
N SER A 260 12.96 -12.26 19.70
CA SER A 260 11.92 -13.05 19.06
C SER A 260 11.72 -12.59 17.62
N GLY A 261 11.99 -13.49 16.68
CA GLY A 261 11.85 -13.16 15.26
C GLY A 261 12.40 -14.25 14.35
N TRP A 262 12.59 -13.88 13.09
CA TRP A 262 13.17 -14.76 12.07
C TRP A 262 14.30 -14.04 11.34
N ALA A 263 15.27 -14.80 10.84
CA ALA A 263 16.38 -14.32 10.03
C ALA A 263 16.25 -14.84 8.60
N ALA A 264 16.60 -14.00 7.62
CA ALA A 264 16.52 -14.35 6.19
C ALA A 264 17.50 -15.47 5.79
N SER A 265 18.56 -15.69 6.59
CA SER A 265 19.53 -16.76 6.37
C SER A 265 20.11 -17.28 7.67
N THR A 266 20.66 -18.49 7.63
CA THR A 266 21.41 -19.07 8.76
C THR A 266 22.65 -18.25 9.11
N GLY A 267 23.29 -17.63 8.10
CA GLY A 267 24.43 -16.73 8.28
C GLY A 267 24.06 -15.48 9.09
N THR A 268 22.91 -14.87 8.77
CA THR A 268 22.39 -13.73 9.54
C THR A 268 22.07 -14.14 10.98
N ALA A 269 21.38 -15.26 11.17
CA ALA A 269 21.06 -15.76 12.51
C ALA A 269 22.32 -16.01 13.35
N GLU A 270 23.36 -16.61 12.75
CA GLU A 270 24.63 -16.86 13.46
C GLU A 270 25.40 -15.56 13.74
N ALA A 271 25.36 -14.58 12.84
CA ALA A 271 25.96 -13.26 13.08
C ALA A 271 25.34 -12.58 14.32
N PHE A 272 24.02 -12.65 14.46
CA PHE A 272 23.32 -12.13 15.64
C PHE A 272 23.75 -12.87 16.92
N ARG A 273 23.79 -14.21 16.90
CA ARG A 273 24.22 -15.02 18.05
C ARG A 273 25.68 -14.74 18.43
N ARG A 274 26.57 -14.68 17.44
CA ARG A 274 27.99 -14.36 17.66
C ARG A 274 28.16 -12.94 18.22
N GLY A 275 27.42 -11.97 17.66
CA GLY A 275 27.41 -10.60 18.14
C GLY A 275 26.97 -10.50 19.60
N ALA A 276 25.91 -11.20 20.00
CA ALA A 276 25.46 -11.24 21.39
C ALA A 276 26.55 -11.75 22.33
N ARG A 277 27.19 -12.88 22.02
CA ARG A 277 28.30 -13.43 22.81
C ARG A 277 29.50 -12.48 22.96
N LEU A 278 29.80 -11.74 21.86
CA LEU A 278 30.97 -10.86 21.80
C LEU A 278 30.72 -9.52 22.49
N PHE A 279 29.56 -8.92 22.26
CA PHE A 279 29.26 -7.54 22.63
C PHE A 279 28.40 -7.39 23.88
N ALA A 280 27.77 -8.50 24.35
CA ALA A 280 26.99 -8.54 25.58
C ALA A 280 27.32 -9.77 26.43
N PRO A 281 28.61 -10.00 26.83
CA PRO A 281 29.01 -11.23 27.55
C PRO A 281 28.40 -11.35 28.93
N ARG A 282 27.89 -10.25 29.53
CA ARG A 282 27.21 -10.23 30.84
C ARG A 282 25.72 -10.52 30.77
N VAL A 283 25.16 -10.60 29.55
CA VAL A 283 23.72 -10.72 29.27
C VAL A 283 23.41 -12.12 28.75
N VAL A 284 22.47 -12.81 29.37
CA VAL A 284 21.94 -14.06 28.80
C VAL A 284 21.08 -13.71 27.61
N THR A 285 21.52 -14.08 26.39
CA THR A 285 20.76 -13.80 25.18
C THR A 285 20.10 -15.05 24.62
N GLU A 286 18.79 -15.00 24.44
CA GLU A 286 17.96 -16.09 23.92
C GLU A 286 17.32 -15.68 22.60
N PHE A 287 17.37 -16.55 21.60
CA PHE A 287 16.76 -16.35 20.28
C PHE A 287 15.56 -17.28 20.14
N VAL A 288 14.39 -16.69 20.00
CA VAL A 288 13.11 -17.39 19.91
C VAL A 288 12.58 -17.27 18.50
N ASP A 289 12.15 -18.39 17.93
CA ASP A 289 11.52 -18.41 16.60
C ASP A 289 10.16 -17.70 16.65
N GLY A 290 10.09 -16.54 16.02
CA GLY A 290 8.88 -15.72 15.92
C GLY A 290 7.97 -16.10 14.75
N THR A 291 8.28 -17.14 13.97
CA THR A 291 7.42 -17.61 12.88
C THR A 291 6.21 -18.38 13.39
N ASP A 292 6.34 -19.09 14.52
CA ASP A 292 5.22 -19.74 15.21
C ASP A 292 4.36 -18.68 15.94
N PRO A 293 3.09 -18.45 15.53
CA PRO A 293 2.23 -17.46 16.16
C PRO A 293 2.02 -17.67 17.67
N ALA A 294 1.92 -18.93 18.10
CA ALA A 294 1.71 -19.26 19.51
C ALA A 294 2.94 -18.96 20.37
N VAL A 295 4.14 -19.17 19.83
CA VAL A 295 5.41 -18.80 20.49
C VAL A 295 5.55 -17.28 20.51
N ARG A 296 5.31 -16.63 19.36
CA ARG A 296 5.34 -15.16 19.21
C ARG A 296 4.41 -14.46 20.21
N ASP A 297 3.20 -14.97 20.42
CA ASP A 297 2.24 -14.34 21.34
C ASP A 297 2.61 -14.57 22.82
N ARG A 298 3.16 -15.73 23.17
CA ARG A 298 3.52 -16.03 24.57
C ARG A 298 4.81 -15.39 25.04
N VAL A 299 5.79 -15.16 24.17
CA VAL A 299 7.11 -14.62 24.57
C VAL A 299 6.99 -13.27 25.29
N TRP A 300 5.99 -12.48 24.95
CA TRP A 300 5.71 -11.20 25.59
C TRP A 300 5.41 -11.31 27.09
N HIS A 301 4.84 -12.43 27.54
CA HIS A 301 4.45 -12.61 28.93
C HIS A 301 5.66 -12.68 29.89
N ALA A 302 6.84 -13.02 29.38
CA ALA A 302 8.05 -13.10 30.20
C ALA A 302 8.73 -11.74 30.44
N ALA A 303 8.43 -10.73 29.61
CA ALA A 303 9.18 -9.48 29.54
C ALA A 303 8.94 -8.54 30.73
N ASP A 304 9.98 -7.80 31.10
CA ASP A 304 9.96 -6.67 32.04
C ASP A 304 10.00 -5.33 31.30
N ALA A 305 10.64 -5.30 30.12
CA ALA A 305 10.69 -4.14 29.23
C ALA A 305 10.77 -4.60 27.77
N PHE A 306 10.37 -3.71 26.88
CA PHE A 306 10.54 -3.88 25.44
C PHE A 306 11.61 -2.94 24.92
N ALA A 307 12.43 -3.41 23.96
CA ALA A 307 13.47 -2.61 23.32
C ALA A 307 13.34 -2.64 21.80
N MET A 308 13.41 -1.46 21.15
CA MET A 308 13.50 -1.31 19.70
C MET A 308 14.41 -0.13 19.36
N LEU A 309 15.72 -0.40 19.25
CA LEU A 309 16.70 0.61 18.87
C LEU A 309 16.88 0.65 17.35
N ALA A 310 15.79 0.98 16.62
CA ALA A 310 15.81 1.08 15.18
C ALA A 310 16.72 2.21 14.71
N ASP A 311 17.50 1.93 13.66
CA ASP A 311 18.41 2.84 12.98
C ASP A 311 18.27 2.77 11.44
N SER A 312 17.20 2.13 10.98
CA SER A 312 16.92 1.94 9.56
C SER A 312 15.87 2.93 9.07
N VAL A 313 16.10 3.52 7.89
CA VAL A 313 15.12 4.37 7.17
C VAL A 313 13.91 3.59 6.66
N GLN A 314 13.87 2.28 6.86
CA GLN A 314 12.72 1.45 6.53
C GLN A 314 11.64 1.46 7.62
N GLU A 315 12.00 1.80 8.87
CA GLU A 315 11.00 1.99 9.93
C GLU A 315 10.18 3.24 9.63
N THR A 316 8.87 3.20 9.86
CA THR A 316 7.95 4.32 9.57
C THR A 316 6.94 4.57 10.68
N PHE A 317 6.77 3.62 11.60
CA PHE A 317 5.78 3.74 12.67
C PHE A 317 6.23 3.09 13.99
N GLY A 318 6.71 1.85 13.93
CA GLY A 318 7.05 1.09 15.13
C GLY A 318 5.87 0.30 15.70
N LEU A 319 5.22 -0.53 14.86
CA LEU A 319 4.07 -1.33 15.30
C LEU A 319 4.37 -2.15 16.57
N ALA A 320 5.53 -2.82 16.65
CA ALA A 320 5.94 -3.59 17.82
C ALA A 320 6.10 -2.75 19.10
N VAL A 321 6.44 -1.46 18.96
CA VAL A 321 6.47 -0.49 20.08
C VAL A 321 5.06 -0.29 20.64
N VAL A 322 4.08 -0.09 19.77
CA VAL A 322 2.68 0.09 20.21
C VAL A 322 2.09 -1.22 20.77
N GLU A 323 2.47 -2.38 20.20
CA GLU A 323 2.10 -3.69 20.75
C GLU A 323 2.66 -3.89 22.16
N ALA A 324 3.91 -3.47 22.42
CA ALA A 324 4.52 -3.50 23.75
C ALA A 324 3.80 -2.57 24.75
N MET A 325 3.51 -1.33 24.32
CA MET A 325 2.70 -0.38 25.09
C MET A 325 1.33 -0.96 25.42
N ALA A 326 0.67 -1.57 24.44
CA ALA A 326 -0.62 -2.22 24.63
C ALA A 326 -0.57 -3.35 25.65
N ARG A 327 0.56 -4.04 25.79
CA ARG A 327 0.80 -5.08 26.81
C ARG A 327 1.25 -4.52 28.17
N GLY A 328 1.32 -3.18 28.29
CA GLY A 328 1.71 -2.52 29.53
C GLY A 328 3.19 -2.64 29.85
N LEU A 329 4.04 -2.90 28.86
CA LEU A 329 5.49 -2.93 29.02
C LEU A 329 6.08 -1.52 28.91
N PRO A 330 7.02 -1.12 29.77
CA PRO A 330 7.83 0.05 29.51
C PRO A 330 8.65 -0.15 28.23
N VAL A 331 8.70 0.86 27.38
CA VAL A 331 9.37 0.81 26.08
C VAL A 331 10.65 1.61 26.11
N VAL A 332 11.74 1.05 25.56
CA VAL A 332 12.97 1.77 25.21
C VAL A 332 13.09 1.74 23.69
N ALA A 333 12.94 2.88 23.05
CA ALA A 333 13.01 3.02 21.60
C ALA A 333 14.01 4.12 21.22
N THR A 334 14.51 4.11 19.99
CA THR A 334 15.29 5.23 19.47
C THR A 334 14.39 6.44 19.23
N ASP A 335 14.93 7.65 19.47
CA ASP A 335 14.34 8.92 19.02
C ASP A 335 14.49 9.01 17.50
N TRP A 336 13.69 8.21 16.80
CA TRP A 336 13.77 7.94 15.37
C TRP A 336 12.40 7.73 14.76
N ASP A 337 12.15 8.37 13.62
CA ASP A 337 10.95 8.21 12.79
C ASP A 337 9.64 8.18 13.62
N GLY A 338 8.76 7.22 13.35
CA GLY A 338 7.46 7.07 13.99
C GLY A 338 7.50 6.74 15.49
N HIS A 339 8.65 6.35 16.05
CA HIS A 339 8.78 6.19 17.50
C HIS A 339 8.50 7.50 18.26
N ARG A 340 8.78 8.66 17.64
CA ARG A 340 8.51 9.99 18.21
C ARG A 340 7.02 10.26 18.38
N ASP A 341 6.18 9.68 17.53
CA ASP A 341 4.73 9.84 17.60
C ASP A 341 4.10 8.81 18.54
N THR A 342 4.71 7.63 18.65
CA THR A 342 4.17 6.54 19.45
C THR A 342 4.52 6.69 20.92
N VAL A 343 5.77 7.04 21.26
CA VAL A 343 6.29 7.14 22.62
C VAL A 343 6.31 8.59 23.10
N VAL A 344 5.73 8.86 24.26
CA VAL A 344 5.92 10.11 25.01
C VAL A 344 7.09 9.88 25.98
N ASP A 345 8.23 10.53 25.69
CA ASP A 345 9.47 10.34 26.42
C ASP A 345 9.32 10.65 27.93
N GLY A 346 9.81 9.75 28.77
CA GLY A 346 9.73 9.84 30.22
C GLY A 346 8.37 9.47 30.81
N GLU A 347 7.30 9.36 30.00
CA GLU A 347 5.92 9.09 30.46
C GLU A 347 5.44 7.70 30.04
N THR A 348 5.48 7.37 28.74
CA THR A 348 4.98 6.10 28.20
C THR A 348 6.10 5.16 27.75
N GLY A 349 7.31 5.64 27.74
CA GLY A 349 8.55 4.97 27.36
C GLY A 349 9.71 5.94 27.47
N LEU A 350 10.86 5.50 27.00
CA LEU A 350 12.11 6.28 26.99
C LEU A 350 12.68 6.29 25.57
N LEU A 351 12.99 7.49 25.06
CA LEU A 351 13.57 7.69 23.76
C LEU A 351 15.10 7.85 23.86
N VAL A 352 15.83 6.99 23.16
CA VAL A 352 17.29 7.02 23.06
C VAL A 352 17.70 7.96 21.93
N PRO A 353 18.54 8.98 22.20
CA PRO A 353 18.96 9.91 21.17
C PRO A 353 19.66 9.26 19.98
N THR A 354 19.42 9.79 18.79
CA THR A 354 20.09 9.39 17.56
C THR A 354 20.73 10.59 16.88
N ALA A 355 21.77 10.33 16.08
CA ALA A 355 22.40 11.33 15.22
C ALA A 355 22.71 10.71 13.86
N MET A 356 22.84 11.57 12.85
CA MET A 356 23.23 11.15 11.51
C MET A 356 24.38 12.01 10.99
N VAL A 357 25.39 11.39 10.37
CA VAL A 357 26.55 12.09 9.84
C VAL A 357 26.21 12.68 8.47
N ARG A 358 26.26 14.00 8.36
CA ARG A 358 26.03 14.70 7.08
C ARG A 358 27.08 14.30 6.04
N GLY A 359 26.64 14.04 4.83
CA GLY A 359 27.50 13.68 3.72
C GLY A 359 27.85 12.20 3.61
N ALA A 360 27.60 11.40 4.65
CA ALA A 360 27.94 9.97 4.64
C ALA A 360 27.14 9.13 3.64
N THR A 361 26.03 9.66 3.13
CA THR A 361 25.09 8.94 2.24
C THR A 361 24.77 9.70 0.95
N LEU A 362 25.59 10.69 0.58
CA LEU A 362 25.30 11.57 -0.57
C LEU A 362 25.17 10.83 -1.90
N ASP A 363 25.91 9.76 -2.10
CA ASP A 363 25.92 8.95 -3.32
C ASP A 363 25.05 7.69 -3.24
N SER A 364 24.56 7.32 -2.06
CA SER A 364 23.86 6.04 -1.86
C SER A 364 22.63 5.89 -2.76
N GLY A 365 21.84 6.96 -2.94
CA GLY A 365 20.68 6.95 -3.85
C GLY A 365 21.08 6.75 -5.31
N ALA A 366 22.11 7.44 -5.78
CA ALA A 366 22.59 7.28 -7.15
C ALA A 366 23.16 5.87 -7.39
N ARG A 367 23.84 5.29 -6.41
CA ARG A 367 24.36 3.92 -6.48
C ARG A 367 23.23 2.89 -6.58
N LEU A 368 22.13 3.10 -5.85
CA LEU A 368 20.92 2.28 -5.94
C LEU A 368 20.27 2.41 -7.32
N ASP A 369 20.08 3.64 -7.82
CA ASP A 369 19.47 3.90 -9.14
C ASP A 369 20.27 3.29 -10.29
N LEU A 370 21.61 3.28 -10.18
CA LEU A 370 22.53 2.68 -11.16
C LEU A 370 22.67 1.16 -11.00
N GLY A 371 22.07 0.55 -9.98
CA GLY A 371 22.21 -0.88 -9.69
C GLY A 371 23.61 -1.27 -9.20
N ALA A 372 24.41 -0.29 -8.72
CA ALA A 372 25.71 -0.57 -8.12
C ALA A 372 25.60 -1.22 -6.73
N VAL A 373 24.47 -1.02 -6.08
CA VAL A 373 24.05 -1.71 -4.85
C VAL A 373 22.59 -2.13 -5.00
N ASP A 374 22.24 -3.23 -4.34
CA ASP A 374 20.84 -3.63 -4.19
C ASP A 374 20.16 -2.85 -3.04
N TYR A 375 18.87 -3.09 -2.85
CA TYR A 375 18.09 -2.39 -1.84
C TYR A 375 18.56 -2.69 -0.40
N ASP A 376 18.95 -3.92 -0.10
CA ASP A 376 19.41 -4.30 1.23
C ASP A 376 20.78 -3.65 1.55
N MET A 377 21.65 -3.57 0.56
CA MET A 377 22.94 -2.87 0.71
C MET A 377 22.74 -1.35 0.84
N TYR A 378 21.81 -0.77 0.08
CA TYR A 378 21.43 0.63 0.25
C TYR A 378 20.98 0.93 1.68
N LEU A 379 20.09 0.10 2.23
CA LEU A 379 19.64 0.24 3.62
C LEU A 379 20.80 0.11 4.61
N ALA A 380 21.72 -0.82 4.35
CA ALA A 380 22.92 -1.02 5.18
C ALA A 380 23.83 0.20 5.16
N GLU A 381 24.11 0.78 3.99
CA GLU A 381 24.94 1.98 3.85
C GLU A 381 24.32 3.18 4.58
N VAL A 382 23.00 3.38 4.44
CA VAL A 382 22.30 4.47 5.14
C VAL A 382 22.29 4.23 6.65
N GLY A 383 22.04 2.98 7.10
CA GLY A 383 22.08 2.63 8.52
C GLY A 383 23.45 2.83 9.16
N GLN A 384 24.56 2.63 8.42
CA GLN A 384 25.92 2.92 8.93
C GLN A 384 26.15 4.40 9.23
N ALA A 385 25.39 5.31 8.66
CA ALA A 385 25.47 6.73 8.94
C ALA A 385 24.67 7.15 10.18
N VAL A 386 23.83 6.26 10.73
CA VAL A 386 22.98 6.53 11.90
C VAL A 386 23.69 6.09 13.16
N ILE A 387 23.78 6.98 14.12
CA ILE A 387 24.42 6.76 15.43
C ILE A 387 23.31 6.68 16.48
N VAL A 388 23.27 5.60 17.23
CA VAL A 388 22.44 5.44 18.44
C VAL A 388 23.30 5.73 19.66
N ASP A 389 22.85 6.58 20.57
CA ASP A 389 23.58 6.89 21.82
C ASP A 389 23.54 5.69 22.78
N ILE A 390 24.60 4.89 22.73
CA ILE A 390 24.74 3.68 23.54
C ILE A 390 24.83 4.01 25.03
N ALA A 391 25.46 5.14 25.41
CA ALA A 391 25.60 5.50 26.82
C ALA A 391 24.25 5.93 27.41
N ALA A 392 23.48 6.72 26.66
CA ALA A 392 22.10 7.06 27.03
C ALA A 392 21.23 5.80 27.13
N ALA A 393 21.31 4.90 26.15
CA ALA A 393 20.58 3.62 26.19
C ALA A 393 20.93 2.77 27.42
N ALA A 394 22.24 2.66 27.75
CA ALA A 394 22.70 1.92 28.93
C ALA A 394 22.15 2.51 30.23
N SER A 395 22.20 3.85 30.36
CA SER A 395 21.65 4.56 31.53
C SER A 395 20.14 4.35 31.64
N THR A 396 19.44 4.38 30.51
CA THR A 396 18.00 4.12 30.40
C THR A 396 17.64 2.72 30.93
N PHE A 397 18.32 1.67 30.44
CA PHE A 397 18.09 0.31 30.93
C PHE A 397 18.46 0.15 32.41
N ALA A 398 19.59 0.73 32.85
CA ALA A 398 19.99 0.70 34.27
C ALA A 398 18.91 1.31 35.18
N GLY A 399 18.33 2.46 34.75
CA GLY A 399 17.22 3.11 35.46
C GLY A 399 15.99 2.23 35.58
N LEU A 400 15.55 1.58 34.49
CA LEU A 400 14.40 0.67 34.52
C LEU A 400 14.64 -0.57 35.40
N ILE A 401 15.86 -1.09 35.42
CA ILE A 401 16.24 -2.24 36.22
C ILE A 401 16.18 -1.91 37.72
N VAL A 402 16.68 -0.74 38.12
CA VAL A 402 16.76 -0.31 39.53
C VAL A 402 15.38 0.22 39.98
N GLU A 403 14.70 1.00 39.18
CA GLU A 403 13.44 1.68 39.52
C GLU A 403 12.21 0.90 38.99
N ARG A 404 12.06 -0.38 39.38
CA ARG A 404 10.98 -1.25 38.85
C ARG A 404 9.56 -0.67 39.02
N GLY A 405 9.32 0.09 40.09
CA GLY A 405 8.03 0.77 40.30
C GLY A 405 7.75 1.86 39.24
N ARG A 406 8.77 2.61 38.90
CA ARG A 406 8.69 3.60 37.81
C ARG A 406 8.49 2.92 36.44
N ALA A 407 9.23 1.84 36.19
CA ALA A 407 9.06 1.04 34.97
C ALA A 407 7.62 0.52 34.83
N ALA A 408 7.02 -0.02 35.87
CA ALA A 408 5.63 -0.49 35.89
C ALA A 408 4.62 0.65 35.65
N SER A 409 4.83 1.81 36.30
CA SER A 409 3.99 3.01 36.09
C SER A 409 4.05 3.50 34.65
N MET A 410 5.24 3.52 34.05
CA MET A 410 5.48 3.89 32.65
C MET A 410 4.76 2.92 31.71
N GLY A 411 4.86 1.61 31.93
CA GLY A 411 4.14 0.60 31.16
C GLY A 411 2.62 0.79 31.24
N ALA A 412 2.09 1.09 32.44
CA ALA A 412 0.67 1.38 32.61
C ALA A 412 0.23 2.64 31.86
N SER A 413 1.05 3.70 31.83
CA SER A 413 0.81 4.91 31.01
C SER A 413 0.83 4.58 29.52
N GLY A 414 1.81 3.77 29.08
CA GLY A 414 1.90 3.26 27.72
C GLY A 414 0.62 2.51 27.30
N ARG A 415 0.12 1.63 28.17
CA ARG A 415 -1.16 0.93 27.91
C ARG A 415 -2.34 1.87 27.74
N ARG A 416 -2.48 2.88 28.62
CA ARG A 416 -3.56 3.87 28.50
C ARG A 416 -3.49 4.59 27.16
N ARG A 417 -2.29 5.04 26.76
CA ARG A 417 -2.08 5.70 25.47
C ARG A 417 -2.39 4.78 24.29
N ALA A 418 -1.93 3.52 24.34
CA ALA A 418 -2.19 2.55 23.27
C ALA A 418 -3.68 2.32 23.06
N VAL A 419 -4.46 2.20 24.12
CA VAL A 419 -5.93 2.07 24.06
C VAL A 419 -6.61 3.34 23.54
N ALA A 420 -6.15 4.50 23.98
CA ALA A 420 -6.78 5.77 23.60
C ALA A 420 -6.51 6.19 22.15
N GLU A 421 -5.24 6.02 21.68
CA GLU A 421 -4.77 6.60 20.43
C GLU A 421 -4.60 5.58 19.29
N PHE A 422 -4.31 4.31 19.62
CA PHE A 422 -3.92 3.31 18.62
C PHE A 422 -4.85 2.10 18.55
N ALA A 423 -5.92 2.03 19.35
CA ALA A 423 -6.91 0.97 19.23
C ALA A 423 -7.67 1.08 17.89
N TRP A 424 -7.85 -0.04 17.20
CA TRP A 424 -8.48 -0.09 15.88
C TRP A 424 -9.81 0.64 15.76
N PRO A 425 -10.76 0.59 16.72
CA PRO A 425 -12.02 1.33 16.60
C PRO A 425 -11.82 2.82 16.39
N GLY A 426 -10.87 3.43 17.13
CA GLY A 426 -10.50 4.84 16.99
C GLY A 426 -9.82 5.13 15.64
N ILE A 427 -8.93 4.26 15.21
CA ILE A 427 -8.23 4.38 13.94
C ILE A 427 -9.21 4.28 12.76
N ILE A 428 -10.11 3.30 12.74
CA ILE A 428 -11.14 3.18 11.69
C ILE A 428 -12.02 4.43 11.64
N THR A 429 -12.35 5.00 12.80
CA THR A 429 -13.10 6.29 12.84
C THR A 429 -12.33 7.44 12.17
N ARG A 430 -11.01 7.51 12.33
CA ARG A 430 -10.16 8.51 11.64
C ARG A 430 -10.12 8.28 10.13
N TYR A 431 -10.04 7.04 9.67
CA TYR A 431 -10.14 6.68 8.25
C TYR A 431 -11.50 7.10 7.67
N GLU A 432 -12.59 6.75 8.34
CA GLU A 432 -13.94 7.11 7.89
C GLU A 432 -14.16 8.63 7.84
N ALA A 433 -13.57 9.39 8.78
CA ALA A 433 -13.61 10.84 8.76
C ALA A 433 -12.86 11.43 7.55
N LEU A 434 -11.68 10.89 7.23
CA LEU A 434 -10.92 11.28 6.04
C LEU A 434 -11.69 10.94 4.76
N TRP A 435 -12.27 9.76 4.66
CA TRP A 435 -13.06 9.35 3.49
C TRP A 435 -14.31 10.19 3.30
N ALA A 436 -14.99 10.57 4.40
CA ALA A 436 -16.12 11.48 4.35
C ALA A 436 -15.73 12.88 3.87
N TRP A 437 -14.57 13.38 4.32
CA TRP A 437 -14.00 14.63 3.83
C TRP A 437 -13.70 14.56 2.32
N GLN A 438 -13.02 13.49 1.86
CA GLN A 438 -12.71 13.29 0.44
C GLN A 438 -13.97 13.28 -0.42
N GLU A 439 -15.02 12.58 0.00
CA GLU A 439 -16.29 12.53 -0.71
C GLU A 439 -16.97 13.91 -0.74
N GLY A 440 -16.94 14.66 0.36
CA GLY A 440 -17.47 16.02 0.43
C GLY A 440 -16.75 16.97 -0.52
N GLU A 441 -15.41 16.98 -0.51
CA GLU A 441 -14.59 17.80 -1.41
C GLU A 441 -14.79 17.40 -2.88
N ARG A 442 -14.80 16.10 -3.18
CA ARG A 442 -15.04 15.60 -4.53
C ARG A 442 -16.41 16.05 -5.06
N SER A 443 -17.45 15.90 -4.25
CA SER A 443 -18.83 16.25 -4.64
C SER A 443 -19.05 17.76 -4.79
N ALA A 444 -18.27 18.57 -4.08
CA ALA A 444 -18.29 20.03 -4.21
C ALA A 444 -17.62 20.53 -5.51
N GLN A 445 -16.79 19.71 -6.14
CA GLN A 445 -16.19 20.02 -7.44
C GLN A 445 -17.28 19.91 -8.53
N GLY A 446 -17.91 21.00 -8.86
CA GLY A 446 -19.01 21.04 -9.83
C GLY A 446 -18.56 20.83 -11.28
N GLY A 447 -19.27 19.99 -12.01
CA GLY A 447 -19.18 19.84 -13.45
C GLY A 447 -18.23 18.76 -13.95
N PRO A 448 -18.47 18.24 -15.16
CA PRO A 448 -17.53 17.31 -15.78
C PRO A 448 -16.25 18.07 -16.14
N ILE A 449 -15.13 17.62 -15.65
CA ILE A 449 -13.85 17.90 -16.31
C ILE A 449 -13.95 17.18 -17.66
N GLY A 450 -13.94 17.93 -18.77
CA GLY A 450 -13.90 17.30 -20.08
C GLY A 450 -12.75 16.29 -20.15
N PRO A 451 -12.83 15.27 -21.01
CA PRO A 451 -11.74 14.30 -21.14
C PRO A 451 -10.44 15.07 -21.37
N GLY A 452 -9.51 14.89 -20.46
CA GLY A 452 -8.22 15.58 -20.50
C GLY A 452 -7.45 15.23 -21.76
N VAL A 453 -6.81 16.22 -22.36
CA VAL A 453 -5.91 15.99 -23.49
C VAL A 453 -4.65 15.29 -22.96
N GLY A 454 -4.37 14.11 -23.47
CA GLY A 454 -3.24 13.29 -23.05
C GLY A 454 -3.61 12.28 -21.95
N GLY A 455 -3.03 11.13 -22.03
CA GLY A 455 -3.09 10.07 -21.04
C GLY A 455 -1.67 9.57 -20.81
N ARG A 456 -1.49 8.68 -19.85
CA ARG A 456 -0.21 7.98 -19.63
C ARG A 456 0.26 7.27 -20.91
N HIS A 457 -0.70 6.75 -21.67
CA HIS A 457 -0.51 6.26 -23.03
C HIS A 457 -1.39 7.10 -23.94
N GLY A 458 -0.79 7.89 -24.82
CA GLY A 458 -1.54 8.63 -25.83
C GLY A 458 -2.35 7.66 -26.70
N PRO A 459 -3.47 8.12 -27.31
CA PRO A 459 -4.23 7.30 -28.24
C PRO A 459 -3.30 6.70 -29.31
N PRO A 460 -3.34 5.37 -29.56
CA PRO A 460 -2.47 4.72 -30.56
C PRO A 460 -2.51 5.39 -31.92
N GLU A 461 -3.69 5.86 -32.34
CA GLU A 461 -3.90 6.60 -33.59
C GLU A 461 -3.11 7.91 -33.66
N ARG A 462 -2.87 8.58 -32.55
CA ARG A 462 -2.04 9.78 -32.50
C ARG A 462 -0.56 9.45 -32.37
N VAL A 463 -0.23 8.49 -31.51
CA VAL A 463 1.17 8.10 -31.24
C VAL A 463 1.78 7.42 -32.46
N HIS A 464 0.99 6.62 -33.18
CA HIS A 464 1.40 5.87 -34.38
C HIS A 464 0.81 6.46 -35.68
N ALA A 465 0.53 7.75 -35.68
CA ALA A 465 -0.13 8.41 -36.82
C ALA A 465 0.61 8.24 -38.15
N ALA A 466 1.94 8.06 -38.09
CA ALA A 466 2.78 7.87 -39.28
C ALA A 466 2.85 6.40 -39.77
N TYR A 467 2.23 5.43 -39.06
CA TYR A 467 2.35 4.02 -39.43
C TYR A 467 1.44 3.61 -40.58
N PRO A 468 0.14 3.99 -40.60
CA PRO A 468 -0.72 3.64 -41.71
C PRO A 468 -0.40 4.51 -42.94
N SER A 469 -0.48 3.92 -44.12
CA SER A 469 -0.30 4.64 -45.39
C SER A 469 -1.38 5.70 -45.64
N ARG A 470 -2.55 5.52 -45.00
CA ARG A 470 -3.66 6.51 -45.05
C ARG A 470 -4.59 6.30 -43.84
N TRP A 471 -5.30 7.35 -43.51
CA TRP A 471 -6.42 7.33 -42.56
C TRP A 471 -7.74 7.29 -43.33
N LEU A 472 -8.72 6.56 -42.78
CA LEU A 472 -10.08 6.59 -43.32
C LEU A 472 -10.84 7.73 -42.65
N ASP A 473 -11.54 8.49 -43.44
CA ASP A 473 -12.44 9.57 -43.02
C ASP A 473 -13.91 9.20 -43.21
N ASP A 474 -14.81 10.06 -42.74
CA ASP A 474 -16.25 9.86 -42.86
C ASP A 474 -16.74 9.81 -44.33
N GLU A 475 -16.02 10.40 -45.27
CA GLU A 475 -16.34 10.41 -46.69
C GLU A 475 -15.86 9.16 -47.44
N THR A 476 -14.95 8.39 -46.81
CA THR A 476 -14.46 7.16 -47.41
C THR A 476 -15.61 6.21 -47.73
N ARG A 477 -15.73 5.78 -48.96
CA ARG A 477 -16.77 4.84 -49.40
C ARG A 477 -16.34 3.41 -49.17
N VAL A 478 -17.25 2.62 -48.61
CA VAL A 478 -17.08 1.21 -48.34
C VAL A 478 -18.26 0.42 -48.87
N VAL A 479 -18.05 -0.83 -49.23
CA VAL A 479 -19.07 -1.73 -49.76
C VAL A 479 -18.94 -3.11 -49.16
N ALA A 480 -20.03 -3.80 -48.88
CA ALA A 480 -20.01 -5.17 -48.37
C ALA A 480 -19.49 -6.13 -49.45
N ALA A 481 -18.64 -7.07 -49.03
CA ALA A 481 -18.22 -8.17 -49.90
C ALA A 481 -19.41 -9.08 -50.18
N ALA A 482 -19.51 -9.64 -51.38
CA ALA A 482 -20.64 -10.47 -51.83
C ALA A 482 -20.92 -11.64 -50.87
N SER A 483 -19.89 -12.23 -50.26
CA SER A 483 -20.01 -13.32 -49.26
C SER A 483 -19.96 -12.87 -47.80
N ALA A 484 -20.12 -11.57 -47.53
CA ALA A 484 -19.92 -11.01 -46.19
C ALA A 484 -20.83 -11.66 -45.12
N ILE A 485 -22.11 -11.78 -45.43
CA ILE A 485 -23.12 -12.35 -44.53
C ILE A 485 -22.81 -13.84 -44.24
N ASP A 486 -22.49 -14.62 -45.28
CA ASP A 486 -22.20 -16.05 -45.14
C ASP A 486 -20.96 -16.32 -44.31
N ARG A 487 -19.95 -15.44 -44.37
CA ARG A 487 -18.70 -15.53 -43.63
C ARG A 487 -18.77 -15.02 -42.21
N LEU A 488 -19.76 -14.21 -41.87
CA LEU A 488 -19.83 -13.50 -40.60
C LEU A 488 -19.81 -14.47 -39.41
N ALA A 489 -20.63 -15.53 -39.43
CA ALA A 489 -20.74 -16.49 -38.33
C ALA A 489 -19.42 -17.23 -38.09
N SER A 490 -18.74 -17.68 -39.14
CA SER A 490 -17.46 -18.36 -39.02
C SER A 490 -16.35 -17.45 -38.47
N LEU A 491 -16.31 -16.18 -38.88
CA LEU A 491 -15.34 -15.22 -38.36
C LEU A 491 -15.59 -14.87 -36.87
N LEU A 492 -16.82 -14.85 -36.44
CA LEU A 492 -17.16 -14.62 -35.03
C LEU A 492 -16.86 -15.83 -34.15
N ALA A 493 -16.91 -17.04 -34.69
CA ALA A 493 -16.60 -18.26 -33.97
C ALA A 493 -15.10 -18.57 -33.88
N GLU A 494 -14.29 -17.98 -34.78
CA GLU A 494 -12.86 -18.28 -34.87
C GLU A 494 -12.05 -17.40 -33.90
N PRO A 495 -11.31 -18.00 -32.93
CA PRO A 495 -10.51 -17.25 -31.97
C PRO A 495 -9.50 -16.30 -32.65
N LEU A 496 -8.95 -16.67 -33.79
CA LEU A 496 -7.96 -15.86 -34.50
C LEU A 496 -8.52 -14.51 -34.99
N THR A 497 -9.79 -14.44 -35.30
CA THR A 497 -10.47 -13.23 -35.77
C THR A 497 -11.29 -12.56 -34.67
N HIS A 498 -11.60 -13.25 -33.58
CA HIS A 498 -12.46 -12.75 -32.50
C HIS A 498 -11.73 -12.47 -31.19
N HIS A 499 -10.47 -12.85 -31.02
CA HIS A 499 -9.72 -12.74 -29.76
C HIS A 499 -9.73 -11.35 -29.11
N ALA A 500 -9.69 -10.28 -29.92
CA ALA A 500 -9.73 -8.90 -29.44
C ALA A 500 -11.10 -8.22 -29.63
N ALA A 501 -12.05 -8.88 -30.31
CA ALA A 501 -13.31 -8.31 -30.72
C ALA A 501 -14.44 -8.43 -29.68
N GLY A 502 -14.40 -9.44 -28.80
CA GLY A 502 -15.52 -9.85 -27.94
C GLY A 502 -16.14 -8.77 -27.08
N ARG A 503 -15.39 -7.72 -26.71
CA ARG A 503 -15.90 -6.57 -25.94
C ARG A 503 -16.01 -5.26 -26.77
N ARG A 504 -15.41 -5.22 -27.96
CA ARG A 504 -15.29 -3.99 -28.76
C ARG A 504 -16.11 -4.00 -30.03
N VAL A 505 -16.56 -5.15 -30.50
CA VAL A 505 -17.37 -5.28 -31.70
C VAL A 505 -18.85 -5.46 -31.31
N SER A 506 -19.74 -4.97 -32.14
CA SER A 506 -21.18 -5.10 -31.93
C SER A 506 -21.65 -6.55 -32.08
N ASP A 507 -22.86 -6.83 -31.61
CA ASP A 507 -23.49 -8.13 -31.71
C ASP A 507 -23.75 -8.56 -33.17
N PRO A 508 -23.95 -9.88 -33.43
CA PRO A 508 -24.12 -10.38 -34.80
C PRO A 508 -25.27 -9.75 -35.57
N SER A 509 -26.37 -9.40 -34.90
CA SER A 509 -27.53 -8.80 -35.56
C SER A 509 -27.23 -7.37 -36.02
N THR A 510 -26.54 -6.60 -35.20
CA THR A 510 -26.04 -5.26 -35.57
C THR A 510 -25.05 -5.34 -36.73
N LEU A 511 -24.08 -6.29 -36.68
CA LEU A 511 -23.11 -6.49 -37.78
C LEU A 511 -23.81 -6.80 -39.09
N SER A 512 -24.77 -7.73 -39.11
CA SER A 512 -25.57 -8.06 -40.31
C SER A 512 -26.33 -6.85 -40.84
N GLY A 513 -26.93 -6.05 -39.94
CA GLY A 513 -27.63 -4.83 -40.31
C GLY A 513 -26.71 -3.77 -40.95
N ILE A 514 -25.47 -3.62 -40.48
CA ILE A 514 -24.47 -2.72 -41.05
C ILE A 514 -24.00 -3.21 -42.42
N LEU A 515 -23.77 -4.51 -42.59
CA LEU A 515 -23.45 -5.09 -43.91
C LEU A 515 -24.57 -4.90 -44.91
N GLY A 516 -25.83 -5.00 -44.47
CA GLY A 516 -26.99 -4.71 -45.33
C GLY A 516 -27.07 -3.27 -45.78
N LEU A 517 -26.71 -2.30 -44.92
CA LEU A 517 -26.65 -0.88 -45.30
C LEU A 517 -25.50 -0.56 -46.26
N ALA A 518 -24.49 -1.40 -46.31
CA ALA A 518 -23.32 -1.27 -47.18
C ALA A 518 -23.42 -2.18 -48.44
N ALA A 519 -24.59 -2.71 -48.77
CA ALA A 519 -24.79 -3.49 -50.00
C ALA A 519 -24.36 -2.71 -51.26
N ASP A 520 -24.60 -1.39 -51.26
CA ASP A 520 -24.09 -0.44 -52.23
C ASP A 520 -22.97 0.44 -51.60
N PRO A 521 -22.06 1.03 -52.39
CA PRO A 521 -21.00 1.89 -51.89
C PRO A 521 -21.52 3.02 -51.01
N THR A 522 -21.29 2.92 -49.71
CA THR A 522 -21.83 3.81 -48.68
C THR A 522 -20.69 4.51 -47.95
N ARG A 523 -20.89 5.78 -47.50
CA ARG A 523 -19.91 6.53 -46.72
C ARG A 523 -19.69 5.89 -45.35
N ALA A 524 -18.43 5.77 -44.90
CA ALA A 524 -18.07 5.26 -43.59
C ALA A 524 -18.74 6.04 -42.44
N GLY A 525 -18.81 7.37 -42.54
CA GLY A 525 -19.55 8.23 -41.61
C GLY A 525 -21.03 7.88 -41.49
N GLY A 526 -21.68 7.47 -42.57
CA GLY A 526 -23.08 7.01 -42.58
C GLY A 526 -23.26 5.72 -41.81
N LEU A 527 -22.33 4.75 -41.92
CA LEU A 527 -22.35 3.51 -41.15
C LEU A 527 -22.06 3.76 -39.67
N LEU A 528 -21.13 4.67 -39.35
CA LEU A 528 -20.88 5.09 -37.98
C LEU A 528 -22.10 5.77 -37.35
N ALA A 529 -22.82 6.61 -38.09
CA ALA A 529 -24.07 7.22 -37.64
C ALA A 529 -25.16 6.15 -37.40
N ALA A 530 -25.28 5.16 -38.29
CA ALA A 530 -26.21 4.05 -38.14
C ALA A 530 -25.90 3.15 -36.93
N LEU A 531 -24.64 2.97 -36.59
CA LEU A 531 -24.23 2.28 -35.34
C LEU A 531 -24.62 3.10 -34.11
N ARG A 532 -24.36 4.41 -34.13
CA ARG A 532 -24.72 5.31 -33.02
C ARG A 532 -26.22 5.39 -32.78
N SER A 533 -27.04 5.39 -33.82
CA SER A 533 -28.52 5.39 -33.73
C SER A 533 -29.06 4.10 -33.08
N ARG A 534 -28.26 3.01 -33.06
CA ARG A 534 -28.54 1.75 -32.34
C ARG A 534 -27.94 1.73 -30.92
N SER A 535 -27.66 2.88 -30.36
CA SER A 535 -27.05 3.04 -29.02
C SER A 535 -25.64 2.43 -28.86
N VAL A 536 -24.92 2.24 -29.97
CA VAL A 536 -23.51 1.83 -29.95
C VAL A 536 -22.64 3.05 -29.68
N GLY A 537 -21.87 3.04 -28.59
CA GLY A 537 -20.96 4.12 -28.25
C GLY A 537 -19.90 4.37 -29.36
N PRO A 538 -19.35 5.59 -29.45
CA PRO A 538 -18.52 6.01 -30.59
C PRO A 538 -17.27 5.15 -30.80
N VAL A 539 -16.58 4.76 -29.71
CA VAL A 539 -15.39 3.89 -29.78
C VAL A 539 -15.75 2.50 -30.30
N ARG A 540 -16.86 1.95 -29.81
CA ARG A 540 -17.33 0.63 -30.23
C ARG A 540 -17.83 0.65 -31.70
N ALA A 541 -18.45 1.74 -32.13
CA ALA A 541 -18.85 1.92 -33.51
C ALA A 541 -17.64 1.93 -34.46
N ALA A 542 -16.61 2.70 -34.14
CA ALA A 542 -15.37 2.73 -34.91
C ALA A 542 -14.65 1.36 -34.91
N ALA A 543 -14.56 0.69 -33.76
CA ALA A 543 -13.96 -0.65 -33.67
C ALA A 543 -14.76 -1.69 -34.47
N THR A 544 -16.08 -1.59 -34.50
CA THR A 544 -16.96 -2.45 -35.30
C THR A 544 -16.69 -2.25 -36.81
N LEU A 545 -16.63 -1.01 -37.26
CA LEU A 545 -16.30 -0.70 -38.66
C LEU A 545 -14.91 -1.22 -39.05
N ALA A 546 -13.92 -0.97 -38.20
CA ALA A 546 -12.54 -1.43 -38.41
C ALA A 546 -12.46 -2.98 -38.46
N TRP A 547 -13.21 -3.70 -37.64
CA TRP A 547 -13.25 -5.17 -37.64
C TRP A 547 -13.85 -5.70 -38.95
N LEU A 548 -14.96 -5.11 -39.42
CA LEU A 548 -15.59 -5.49 -40.68
C LEU A 548 -14.63 -5.27 -41.88
N LEU A 549 -13.88 -4.18 -41.87
CA LEU A 549 -12.88 -3.89 -42.90
C LEU A 549 -11.67 -4.82 -42.83
N LYS A 550 -11.17 -5.07 -41.59
CA LYS A 550 -10.00 -5.91 -41.38
C LYS A 550 -10.17 -7.34 -41.86
N TYR A 551 -11.37 -7.86 -41.72
CA TYR A 551 -11.67 -9.25 -42.13
C TYR A 551 -12.42 -9.37 -43.44
N ASP A 552 -12.29 -8.32 -44.28
CA ASP A 552 -12.80 -8.32 -45.67
C ASP A 552 -14.32 -8.61 -45.77
N LEU A 553 -15.06 -8.21 -44.73
CA LEU A 553 -16.54 -8.16 -44.80
C LEU A 553 -17.02 -6.85 -45.40
N LEU A 554 -16.29 -5.76 -45.16
CA LEU A 554 -16.38 -4.52 -45.90
C LEU A 554 -15.08 -4.30 -46.68
N ARG A 555 -15.19 -3.67 -47.84
CA ARG A 555 -14.06 -3.28 -48.69
C ARG A 555 -14.16 -1.79 -49.00
N LEU A 556 -13.00 -1.19 -49.23
CA LEU A 556 -12.95 0.16 -49.77
C LEU A 556 -13.48 0.13 -51.20
N ALA A 557 -14.51 0.91 -51.47
CA ALA A 557 -15.00 1.04 -52.84
C ALA A 557 -13.93 1.72 -53.69
N SER A 558 -13.60 1.14 -54.82
CA SER A 558 -12.75 1.80 -55.83
C SER A 558 -13.44 3.08 -56.28
N VAL A 559 -12.69 4.18 -56.25
CA VAL A 559 -13.11 5.40 -56.96
C VAL A 559 -13.03 5.02 -58.44
N THR A 560 -14.15 4.55 -59.03
CA THR A 560 -14.29 4.61 -60.46
C THR A 560 -14.29 6.12 -60.80
N GLU A 561 -13.27 6.55 -61.53
CA GLU A 561 -13.29 7.84 -62.20
C GLU A 561 -14.64 7.94 -62.92
N GLU A 562 -15.61 8.67 -62.34
CA GLU A 562 -16.75 9.15 -63.11
C GLU A 562 -16.19 10.14 -64.13
N GLY A 563 -16.26 9.74 -65.38
CA GLY A 563 -15.64 10.30 -66.55
C GLY A 563 -15.90 11.75 -66.77
N GLY A 564 -14.99 12.29 -67.48
CA GLY A 564 -14.74 13.57 -68.01
C GLY A 564 -15.84 14.40 -68.55
#